data_630beeacdc6cfd9f88629cc55dfa7507
#
_entry.id   630beeacdc6cfd9f88629cc55dfa7507
#
_cell.length_a   1.000
_cell.length_b   1.000
_cell.length_c   1.000
_cell.angle_alpha   90.00
_cell.angle_beta   90.00
_cell.angle_gamma   90.00
#
_symmetry.space_group_name_H-M   'P 1'
#
loop_
_entity.id
_entity.type
_entity.pdbx_description
1 polymer ?
#
loop_
_entity_poly.entity_id
_entity_poly.type
_entity_poly.pdbx_seq_one_letter_code
_entity_poly.pdbx_strand_id
1 'polypeptide(L)'
;VTSGLHDRVARYLAATGWLAPEEVGELGGLWRHPSSHNLLPVPNQLVEDGIDWQVITERVAMHEGAKVADVAARLRGRAVDIANLRAAKDIVIDDTIPYLAGVALVESSWTMLRSSATTALGQRALIRKYSEAGDDLIKAARMAHTRKGSFIIPILLPITEAAPDKESNKEESFPSMSITAVPEPPERRVMRTFAEALATLDKTVVQPEREPRADVDVELVRAGVSHQFVSALHRVLEQDSVDEFSAAFEWSPLGGPAPKGLSGTSIPTTASKRIEAVAKRLKSRKAPRVEEQFVGPIRGVERDHDADTGRVSVEVAHRGRTTRVSVNVSPAVLDEAWQWARERKTVVVNSRVQSQRDGLHAVSLDAITPLMLDVKPS
;
A
#
# COMPACT_ATOMS: atom_id res chain seq x y z
N VAL A 1 15.62 -12.43 -16.16
CA VAL A 1 14.97 -13.43 -17.02
C VAL A 1 13.56 -12.94 -17.25
N THR A 2 13.25 -12.52 -18.47
CA THR A 2 11.87 -12.17 -18.88
C THR A 2 11.05 -13.45 -18.86
N SER A 3 10.07 -13.53 -17.97
CA SER A 3 9.09 -14.61 -17.90
C SER A 3 8.42 -14.76 -19.27
N GLY A 4 8.32 -16.00 -19.77
CA GLY A 4 7.72 -16.30 -21.07
C GLY A 4 6.25 -15.80 -21.14
N LEU A 5 5.73 -15.66 -22.35
CA LEU A 5 4.33 -15.24 -22.56
C LEU A 5 3.35 -16.22 -21.89
N HIS A 6 3.65 -17.51 -21.95
CA HIS A 6 2.89 -18.56 -21.24
C HIS A 6 2.80 -18.28 -19.74
N ASP A 7 3.92 -18.00 -19.07
CA ASP A 7 3.95 -17.76 -17.62
C ASP A 7 3.18 -16.50 -17.22
N ARG A 8 3.16 -15.47 -18.07
CA ARG A 8 2.36 -14.26 -17.85
C ARG A 8 0.87 -14.56 -17.93
N VAL A 9 0.44 -15.32 -18.95
CA VAL A 9 -0.95 -15.75 -19.10
C VAL A 9 -1.36 -16.64 -17.93
N ALA A 10 -0.55 -17.62 -17.56
CA ALA A 10 -0.83 -18.51 -16.43
C ALA A 10 -1.01 -17.74 -15.12
N ARG A 11 -0.14 -16.79 -14.83
CA ARG A 11 -0.26 -15.92 -13.64
C ARG A 11 -1.49 -15.03 -13.68
N TYR A 12 -1.81 -14.45 -14.84
CA TYR A 12 -3.01 -13.65 -15.00
C TYR A 12 -4.27 -14.47 -14.72
N LEU A 13 -4.36 -15.66 -15.30
CA LEU A 13 -5.48 -16.57 -15.11
C LEU A 13 -5.63 -16.96 -13.63
N ALA A 14 -4.54 -17.35 -12.96
CA ALA A 14 -4.55 -17.66 -11.54
C ALA A 14 -5.01 -16.46 -10.71
N ALA A 15 -4.53 -15.25 -11.01
CA ALA A 15 -4.88 -14.02 -10.31
C ALA A 15 -6.35 -13.58 -10.54
N THR A 16 -6.96 -13.99 -11.64
CA THR A 16 -8.37 -13.69 -11.99
C THR A 16 -9.34 -14.82 -11.65
N GLY A 17 -8.87 -15.82 -10.88
CA GLY A 17 -9.73 -16.86 -10.29
C GLY A 17 -9.88 -18.12 -11.16
N TRP A 18 -9.12 -18.24 -12.24
CA TRP A 18 -9.06 -19.49 -12.99
C TRP A 18 -8.25 -20.54 -12.24
N LEU A 19 -8.73 -21.76 -12.23
CA LEU A 19 -8.05 -22.90 -11.64
C LEU A 19 -7.01 -23.44 -12.63
N ALA A 20 -5.80 -23.63 -12.14
CA ALA A 20 -4.72 -24.24 -12.90
C ALA A 20 -5.07 -25.69 -13.26
N PRO A 21 -4.58 -26.20 -14.40
CA PRO A 21 -4.74 -27.60 -14.77
C PRO A 21 -4.09 -28.52 -13.72
N GLU A 22 -4.75 -29.65 -13.43
CA GLU A 22 -4.20 -30.67 -12.52
C GLU A 22 -2.98 -31.35 -13.14
N GLU A 23 -2.99 -31.51 -14.48
CA GLU A 23 -1.86 -32.04 -15.25
C GLU A 23 -1.58 -31.11 -16.44
N VAL A 24 -0.31 -30.78 -16.62
CA VAL A 24 0.17 -30.03 -17.79
C VAL A 24 0.79 -31.03 -18.75
N GLY A 25 0.12 -31.24 -19.90
CA GLY A 25 0.64 -32.10 -20.96
C GLY A 25 1.77 -31.44 -21.75
N GLU A 26 2.33 -32.19 -22.72
CA GLU A 26 3.40 -31.69 -23.60
C GLU A 26 2.95 -30.46 -24.44
N LEU A 27 1.70 -30.36 -24.78
CA LEU A 27 1.12 -29.28 -25.60
C LEU A 27 0.66 -28.09 -24.77
N GLY A 28 0.41 -28.25 -23.47
CA GLY A 28 -0.11 -27.21 -22.58
C GLY A 28 -1.11 -27.72 -21.57
N GLY A 29 -1.79 -26.81 -20.89
CA GLY A 29 -2.77 -27.10 -19.85
C GLY A 29 -4.15 -26.52 -20.12
N LEU A 30 -5.17 -27.14 -19.53
CA LEU A 30 -6.57 -26.73 -19.67
C LEU A 30 -7.02 -26.02 -18.38
N TRP A 31 -7.17 -24.72 -18.45
CA TRP A 31 -7.62 -23.89 -17.35
C TRP A 31 -9.14 -23.88 -17.25
N ARG A 32 -9.69 -23.81 -16.05
CA ARG A 32 -11.13 -23.81 -15.78
C ARG A 32 -11.50 -22.68 -14.82
N HIS A 33 -12.59 -21.96 -15.13
CA HIS A 33 -13.11 -20.96 -14.20
C HIS A 33 -14.24 -21.54 -13.35
N PRO A 34 -14.21 -21.38 -11.99
CA PRO A 34 -15.21 -21.99 -11.08
C PRO A 34 -16.63 -21.52 -11.33
N SER A 35 -16.83 -20.26 -11.74
CA SER A 35 -18.16 -19.67 -11.95
C SER A 35 -18.72 -19.94 -13.35
N SER A 36 -17.99 -20.60 -14.23
CA SER A 36 -18.43 -20.90 -15.59
C SER A 36 -17.92 -22.26 -16.05
N HIS A 37 -18.62 -22.86 -16.99
CA HIS A 37 -18.15 -24.11 -17.64
C HIS A 37 -17.09 -23.86 -18.72
N ASN A 38 -16.52 -22.66 -18.76
CA ASN A 38 -15.54 -22.27 -19.75
C ASN A 38 -14.21 -22.96 -19.48
N LEU A 39 -13.73 -23.68 -20.48
CA LEU A 39 -12.41 -24.29 -20.52
C LEU A 39 -11.51 -23.46 -21.43
N LEU A 40 -10.32 -23.15 -20.96
CA LEU A 40 -9.35 -22.34 -21.69
C LEU A 40 -8.04 -23.11 -21.88
N PRO A 41 -7.77 -23.62 -23.10
CA PRO A 41 -6.47 -24.23 -23.38
C PRO A 41 -5.39 -23.15 -23.45
N VAL A 42 -4.30 -23.38 -22.73
CA VAL A 42 -3.11 -22.50 -22.72
C VAL A 42 -1.90 -23.34 -23.13
N PRO A 43 -1.39 -23.17 -24.36
CA PRO A 43 -0.24 -23.91 -24.85
C PRO A 43 1.05 -23.56 -24.12
N ASN A 44 1.97 -24.53 -23.95
CA ASN A 44 3.30 -24.31 -23.38
C ASN A 44 4.13 -23.33 -24.24
N GLN A 45 3.94 -23.39 -25.56
CA GLN A 45 4.55 -22.48 -26.52
C GLN A 45 3.49 -21.51 -27.05
N LEU A 46 3.33 -20.37 -26.38
CA LEU A 46 2.40 -19.33 -26.78
C LEU A 46 3.14 -18.24 -27.55
N VAL A 47 2.63 -17.90 -28.74
CA VAL A 47 3.17 -16.84 -29.59
C VAL A 47 2.21 -15.66 -29.58
N GLU A 48 2.74 -14.47 -29.35
CA GLU A 48 1.96 -13.24 -29.39
C GLU A 48 1.37 -13.00 -30.78
N ASP A 49 0.10 -12.58 -30.83
CA ASP A 49 -0.70 -12.40 -32.06
C ASP A 49 -0.93 -13.67 -32.88
N GLY A 50 -0.57 -14.86 -32.38
CA GLY A 50 -0.94 -16.14 -32.95
C GLY A 50 -2.40 -16.52 -32.68
N ILE A 51 -2.86 -17.62 -33.28
CA ILE A 51 -4.25 -18.11 -33.17
C ILE A 51 -4.60 -18.39 -31.70
N ASP A 52 -3.72 -19.07 -30.99
CA ASP A 52 -3.95 -19.40 -29.57
C ASP A 52 -4.05 -18.14 -28.69
N TRP A 53 -3.22 -17.14 -28.99
CA TRP A 53 -3.29 -15.84 -28.32
C TRP A 53 -4.65 -15.16 -28.56
N GLN A 54 -5.16 -15.17 -29.78
CA GLN A 54 -6.47 -14.59 -30.08
C GLN A 54 -7.58 -15.31 -29.32
N VAL A 55 -7.57 -16.65 -29.34
CA VAL A 55 -8.56 -17.47 -28.63
C VAL A 55 -8.52 -17.20 -27.13
N ILE A 56 -7.33 -17.10 -26.54
CA ILE A 56 -7.17 -16.80 -25.09
C ILE A 56 -7.72 -15.41 -24.78
N THR A 57 -7.31 -14.39 -25.54
CA THR A 57 -7.73 -13.01 -25.29
C THR A 57 -9.23 -12.81 -25.46
N GLU A 58 -9.84 -13.43 -26.48
CA GLU A 58 -11.28 -13.38 -26.71
C GLU A 58 -12.09 -14.07 -25.60
N ARG A 59 -11.69 -15.28 -25.19
CA ARG A 59 -12.38 -16.02 -24.13
C ARG A 59 -12.28 -15.36 -22.77
N VAL A 60 -11.10 -14.83 -22.43
CA VAL A 60 -10.92 -14.08 -21.19
C VAL A 60 -11.73 -12.78 -21.23
N ALA A 61 -11.72 -12.06 -22.35
CA ALA A 61 -12.50 -10.83 -22.53
C ALA A 61 -14.02 -11.07 -22.40
N MET A 62 -14.51 -12.15 -23.00
CA MET A 62 -15.91 -12.55 -22.88
C MET A 62 -16.28 -12.91 -21.44
N HIS A 63 -15.39 -13.60 -20.73
CA HIS A 63 -15.61 -13.94 -19.32
C HIS A 63 -15.62 -12.73 -18.40
N GLU A 64 -14.70 -11.78 -18.61
CA GLU A 64 -14.57 -10.56 -17.81
C GLU A 64 -15.54 -9.44 -18.21
N GLY A 65 -16.28 -9.59 -19.32
CA GLY A 65 -17.09 -8.50 -19.89
C GLY A 65 -16.25 -7.31 -20.36
N ALA A 66 -15.00 -7.54 -20.74
CA ALA A 66 -14.02 -6.55 -21.14
C ALA A 66 -13.81 -6.52 -22.66
N LYS A 67 -13.15 -5.47 -23.17
CA LYS A 67 -12.73 -5.44 -24.57
C LYS A 67 -11.51 -6.33 -24.80
N VAL A 68 -11.47 -7.05 -25.90
CA VAL A 68 -10.34 -7.94 -26.27
C VAL A 68 -9.00 -7.18 -26.26
N ALA A 69 -8.98 -5.95 -26.79
CA ALA A 69 -7.78 -5.11 -26.80
C ALA A 69 -7.25 -4.79 -25.39
N ASP A 70 -8.15 -4.58 -24.42
CA ASP A 70 -7.77 -4.27 -23.04
C ASP A 70 -7.19 -5.52 -22.34
N VAL A 71 -7.80 -6.69 -22.57
CA VAL A 71 -7.28 -7.97 -22.06
C VAL A 71 -5.93 -8.29 -22.70
N ALA A 72 -5.81 -8.14 -24.00
CA ALA A 72 -4.55 -8.34 -24.71
C ALA A 72 -3.44 -7.42 -24.16
N ALA A 73 -3.76 -6.15 -23.89
CA ALA A 73 -2.83 -5.20 -23.28
C ALA A 73 -2.40 -5.64 -21.87
N ARG A 74 -3.33 -6.15 -21.04
CA ARG A 74 -3.03 -6.67 -19.70
C ARG A 74 -2.15 -7.91 -19.75
N LEU A 75 -2.41 -8.83 -20.67
CA LEU A 75 -1.62 -10.06 -20.85
C LEU A 75 -0.24 -9.79 -21.45
N ARG A 76 -0.10 -8.76 -22.30
CA ARG A 76 1.19 -8.30 -22.85
C ARG A 76 2.00 -7.53 -21.82
N GLY A 77 1.31 -6.73 -21.02
CA GLY A 77 1.91 -5.77 -20.12
C GLY A 77 2.60 -6.42 -18.91
N ARG A 78 3.47 -5.65 -18.31
CA ARG A 78 3.90 -5.91 -16.94
C ARG A 78 2.74 -5.64 -15.99
N ALA A 79 2.75 -6.26 -14.81
CA ALA A 79 1.85 -5.87 -13.75
C ALA A 79 2.01 -4.37 -13.46
N VAL A 80 0.95 -3.58 -13.67
CA VAL A 80 1.01 -2.12 -13.50
C VAL A 80 -0.26 -1.63 -12.84
N ASP A 81 -0.13 -0.94 -11.73
CA ASP A 81 -1.23 -0.17 -11.17
C ASP A 81 -1.26 1.23 -11.77
N ILE A 82 -2.46 1.74 -12.03
CA ILE A 82 -2.64 3.02 -12.70
C ILE A 82 -3.47 3.95 -11.82
N ALA A 83 -2.97 5.16 -11.57
CA ALA A 83 -3.75 6.25 -11.03
C ALA A 83 -4.04 7.26 -12.14
N ASN A 84 -5.31 7.41 -12.49
CA ASN A 84 -5.78 8.40 -13.46
C ASN A 84 -6.17 9.66 -12.70
N LEU A 85 -5.36 10.70 -12.76
CA LEU A 85 -5.61 11.96 -12.06
C LEU A 85 -6.16 13.00 -13.03
N ARG A 86 -7.23 13.67 -12.64
CA ARG A 86 -7.93 14.65 -13.44
C ARG A 86 -8.13 15.94 -12.64
N ALA A 87 -7.85 17.07 -13.27
CA ALA A 87 -8.33 18.38 -12.86
C ALA A 87 -9.38 18.82 -13.88
N ALA A 88 -10.61 19.00 -13.44
CA ALA A 88 -11.74 19.32 -14.30
C ALA A 88 -12.27 20.73 -14.05
N LYS A 89 -12.80 21.34 -15.11
CA LYS A 89 -13.64 22.52 -15.06
C LYS A 89 -14.95 22.25 -15.82
N ASP A 90 -16.05 22.82 -15.36
CA ASP A 90 -17.37 22.66 -16.02
C ASP A 90 -17.37 23.15 -17.47
N ILE A 91 -16.53 24.14 -17.78
CA ILE A 91 -16.39 24.67 -19.14
C ILE A 91 -15.18 24.01 -19.79
N VAL A 92 -15.42 22.93 -20.54
CA VAL A 92 -14.41 22.25 -21.35
C VAL A 92 -14.32 22.98 -22.70
N ILE A 93 -13.17 23.61 -22.98
CA ILE A 93 -12.87 24.11 -24.31
C ILE A 93 -11.97 23.08 -24.98
N ASP A 94 -12.51 22.32 -25.94
CA ASP A 94 -11.78 21.39 -26.81
C ASP A 94 -10.83 20.42 -26.09
N ASP A 95 -11.25 19.78 -24.99
CA ASP A 95 -10.41 18.84 -24.21
C ASP A 95 -9.08 19.45 -23.69
N THR A 96 -9.04 20.77 -23.49
CA THR A 96 -7.86 21.48 -23.00
C THR A 96 -7.93 21.80 -21.50
N ILE A 97 -6.79 22.10 -20.90
CA ILE A 97 -6.66 22.65 -19.56
C ILE A 97 -5.77 23.90 -19.64
N PRO A 98 -6.03 24.95 -18.86
CA PRO A 98 -5.12 26.06 -18.74
C PRO A 98 -3.70 25.61 -18.36
N TYR A 99 -2.68 26.18 -19.00
CA TYR A 99 -1.30 25.72 -18.88
C TYR A 99 -0.84 25.58 -17.41
N LEU A 100 -1.10 26.62 -16.59
CA LEU A 100 -0.68 26.62 -15.18
C LEU A 100 -1.39 25.51 -14.35
N ALA A 101 -2.64 25.22 -14.62
CA ALA A 101 -3.38 24.15 -13.97
C ALA A 101 -2.80 22.77 -14.38
N GLY A 102 -2.41 22.61 -15.64
CA GLY A 102 -1.73 21.41 -16.12
C GLY A 102 -0.39 21.20 -15.42
N VAL A 103 0.43 22.25 -15.31
CA VAL A 103 1.71 22.19 -14.58
C VAL A 103 1.47 21.85 -13.11
N ALA A 104 0.51 22.52 -12.45
CA ALA A 104 0.18 22.25 -11.05
C ALA A 104 -0.26 20.80 -10.85
N LEU A 105 -1.06 20.24 -11.76
CA LEU A 105 -1.49 18.84 -11.69
C LEU A 105 -0.32 17.87 -11.83
N VAL A 106 0.60 18.09 -12.79
CA VAL A 106 1.78 17.22 -12.99
C VAL A 106 2.70 17.25 -11.77
N GLU A 107 3.08 18.42 -11.28
CA GLU A 107 3.96 18.58 -10.11
C GLU A 107 3.34 18.01 -8.84
N SER A 108 2.03 18.27 -8.64
CA SER A 108 1.30 17.78 -7.47
C SER A 108 1.12 16.27 -7.51
N SER A 109 0.88 15.68 -8.67
CA SER A 109 0.77 14.24 -8.83
C SER A 109 2.05 13.51 -8.41
N TRP A 110 3.20 14.02 -8.83
CA TRP A 110 4.50 13.50 -8.40
C TRP A 110 4.72 13.65 -6.90
N THR A 111 4.39 14.82 -6.34
CA THR A 111 4.54 15.09 -4.90
C THR A 111 3.63 14.16 -4.07
N MET A 112 2.39 13.94 -4.50
CA MET A 112 1.46 13.00 -3.83
C MET A 112 1.96 11.57 -3.91
N LEU A 113 2.41 11.09 -5.09
CA LEU A 113 2.97 9.75 -5.25
C LEU A 113 4.20 9.54 -4.36
N ARG A 114 5.15 10.48 -4.38
CA ARG A 114 6.37 10.43 -3.57
C ARG A 114 6.09 10.47 -2.06
N SER A 115 5.09 11.26 -1.66
CA SER A 115 4.63 11.29 -0.27
C SER A 115 4.04 9.95 0.13
N SER A 116 3.21 9.35 -0.72
CA SER A 116 2.62 8.03 -0.50
C SER A 116 3.69 6.93 -0.42
N ALA A 117 4.72 6.95 -1.26
CA ALA A 117 5.85 6.04 -1.19
C ALA A 117 6.59 6.13 0.16
N THR A 118 6.76 7.35 0.66
CA THR A 118 7.39 7.58 1.97
C THR A 118 6.50 7.11 3.12
N THR A 119 5.19 7.40 3.09
CA THR A 119 4.26 7.07 4.17
C THR A 119 3.83 5.60 4.15
N ALA A 120 3.87 4.92 3.02
CA ALA A 120 3.68 3.48 2.90
C ALA A 120 4.75 2.67 3.67
N LEU A 121 5.96 3.22 3.80
CA LEU A 121 7.06 2.63 4.58
C LEU A 121 7.05 3.04 6.06
N GLY A 122 6.32 4.10 6.40
CA GLY A 122 6.21 4.57 7.77
C GLY A 122 5.39 5.85 7.85
N GLN A 123 4.22 5.75 8.45
CA GLN A 123 3.24 6.83 8.58
C GLN A 123 3.82 8.05 9.30
N ARG A 124 3.60 9.25 8.76
CA ARG A 124 4.06 10.51 9.34
C ARG A 124 3.25 11.71 8.87
N ALA A 125 2.91 12.61 9.77
CA ALA A 125 2.16 13.83 9.47
C ALA A 125 2.98 14.82 8.63
N LEU A 126 4.29 14.92 8.90
CA LEU A 126 5.23 15.83 8.22
C LEU A 126 6.43 15.05 7.69
N ILE A 127 6.68 15.11 6.40
CA ILE A 127 7.85 14.54 5.75
C ILE A 127 8.95 15.60 5.72
N ARG A 128 9.94 15.50 6.61
CA ARG A 128 11.10 16.39 6.60
C ARG A 128 12.15 15.97 5.57
N LYS A 129 12.32 14.65 5.40
CA LYS A 129 13.17 14.02 4.39
C LYS A 129 12.37 12.85 3.80
N TYR A 130 12.28 12.79 2.47
CA TYR A 130 11.69 11.66 1.77
C TYR A 130 12.51 10.39 2.00
N SER A 131 11.86 9.24 1.92
CA SER A 131 12.50 7.93 2.08
C SER A 131 13.23 7.56 0.80
N GLU A 132 14.52 7.29 0.86
CA GLU A 132 15.30 6.78 -0.27
C GLU A 132 14.71 5.45 -0.79
N ALA A 133 14.36 4.53 0.12
CA ALA A 133 13.67 3.29 -0.26
C ALA A 133 12.29 3.53 -0.88
N GLY A 134 11.57 4.59 -0.46
CA GLY A 134 10.32 5.00 -1.10
C GLY A 134 10.56 5.56 -2.51
N ASP A 135 11.59 6.38 -2.69
CA ASP A 135 11.98 6.91 -4.01
C ASP A 135 12.38 5.79 -4.97
N ASP A 136 13.08 4.75 -4.49
CA ASP A 136 13.44 3.58 -5.30
C ASP A 136 12.20 2.80 -5.80
N LEU A 137 11.16 2.66 -4.96
CA LEU A 137 9.91 2.00 -5.35
C LEU A 137 9.18 2.72 -6.49
N ILE A 138 9.24 4.04 -6.53
CA ILE A 138 8.55 4.84 -7.57
C ILE A 138 9.47 5.24 -8.73
N LYS A 139 10.74 4.85 -8.72
CA LYS A 139 11.71 5.17 -9.78
C LYS A 139 11.27 4.68 -11.16
N ALA A 140 10.54 3.56 -11.20
CA ALA A 140 10.00 2.99 -12.43
C ALA A 140 8.64 3.60 -12.85
N ALA A 141 8.08 4.53 -12.07
CA ALA A 141 6.82 5.17 -12.41
C ALA A 141 6.91 5.89 -13.75
N ARG A 142 5.83 5.83 -14.51
CA ARG A 142 5.68 6.42 -15.85
C ARG A 142 4.44 7.30 -15.91
N MET A 143 4.48 8.33 -16.68
CA MET A 143 3.31 9.10 -17.09
C MET A 143 2.96 8.68 -18.51
N ALA A 144 1.70 8.28 -18.76
CA ALA A 144 1.24 7.97 -20.09
C ALA A 144 0.66 9.21 -20.79
N HIS A 145 0.28 9.04 -22.06
CA HIS A 145 -0.41 10.09 -22.80
C HIS A 145 -1.74 10.45 -22.13
N THR A 146 -2.08 11.73 -22.16
CA THR A 146 -3.39 12.21 -21.67
C THR A 146 -4.53 11.56 -22.47
N ARG A 147 -5.65 11.26 -21.77
CA ARG A 147 -6.83 10.64 -22.39
C ARG A 147 -7.83 11.71 -22.85
N LYS A 148 -8.57 11.43 -23.94
CA LYS A 148 -9.65 12.32 -24.43
C LYS A 148 -10.79 12.44 -23.40
N GLY A 149 -11.43 13.62 -23.36
CA GLY A 149 -12.63 13.90 -22.54
C GLY A 149 -12.37 14.74 -21.31
N SER A 150 -11.11 15.04 -20.98
CA SER A 150 -10.60 15.96 -19.95
C SER A 150 -9.10 15.75 -19.89
N PHE A 151 -8.39 16.67 -19.24
CA PHE A 151 -6.96 16.51 -19.01
C PHE A 151 -6.72 15.48 -17.90
N ILE A 152 -6.64 14.20 -18.30
CA ILE A 152 -6.37 13.08 -17.40
C ILE A 152 -4.89 12.70 -17.53
N ILE A 153 -4.18 12.68 -16.42
CA ILE A 153 -2.79 12.22 -16.33
C ILE A 153 -2.79 10.80 -15.75
N PRO A 154 -2.52 9.77 -16.57
CA PRO A 154 -2.32 8.42 -16.08
C PRO A 154 -0.91 8.28 -15.49
N ILE A 155 -0.81 7.92 -14.22
CA ILE A 155 0.43 7.53 -13.56
C ILE A 155 0.46 6.01 -13.47
N LEU A 156 1.44 5.41 -14.10
CA LEU A 156 1.67 3.98 -14.16
C LEU A 156 2.77 3.61 -13.18
N LEU A 157 2.47 2.75 -12.22
CA LEU A 157 3.47 2.20 -11.31
C LEU A 157 3.62 0.69 -11.58
N PRO A 158 4.70 0.28 -12.26
CA PRO A 158 4.98 -1.13 -12.50
C PRO A 158 5.21 -1.85 -11.16
N ILE A 159 4.62 -3.02 -11.03
CA ILE A 159 4.81 -3.91 -9.90
C ILE A 159 5.99 -4.82 -10.23
N THR A 160 6.98 -4.84 -9.38
CA THR A 160 8.10 -5.79 -9.52
C THR A 160 7.56 -7.18 -9.23
N GLU A 161 7.71 -8.08 -10.20
CA GLU A 161 7.38 -9.48 -9.99
C GLU A 161 8.31 -10.01 -8.89
N ALA A 162 7.71 -10.54 -7.81
CA ALA A 162 8.49 -11.29 -6.83
C ALA A 162 9.23 -12.40 -7.60
N ALA A 163 10.55 -12.35 -7.60
CA ALA A 163 11.32 -13.49 -8.09
C ALA A 163 10.85 -14.70 -7.29
N PRO A 164 10.58 -15.86 -7.93
CA PRO A 164 10.37 -17.08 -7.16
C PRO A 164 11.55 -17.20 -6.22
N ASP A 165 11.27 -17.34 -4.92
CA ASP A 165 12.27 -17.42 -3.88
C ASP A 165 13.38 -18.39 -4.34
N LYS A 166 14.55 -17.83 -4.68
CA LYS A 166 15.77 -18.61 -4.64
C LYS A 166 15.90 -18.98 -3.18
N GLU A 167 15.70 -20.27 -2.91
CA GLU A 167 15.87 -20.92 -1.64
C GLU A 167 16.82 -20.11 -0.74
N SER A 168 16.27 -19.34 0.16
CA SER A 168 17.03 -18.89 1.31
C SER A 168 17.23 -20.14 2.16
N ASN A 169 18.32 -20.86 1.92
CA ASN A 169 18.89 -21.80 2.86
C ASN A 169 19.13 -21.05 4.17
N LYS A 170 18.13 -21.02 5.02
CA LYS A 170 18.27 -20.84 6.46
C LYS A 170 17.20 -21.70 7.11
N GLU A 171 17.74 -22.76 7.66
CA GLU A 171 17.10 -23.73 8.53
C GLU A 171 16.24 -23.09 9.60
N GLU A 172 15.18 -23.87 9.97
CA GLU A 172 14.29 -23.68 11.10
C GLU A 172 13.19 -22.61 10.96
N SER A 173 12.20 -22.94 10.10
CA SER A 173 10.86 -22.39 10.23
C SER A 173 9.97 -23.40 10.94
N PHE A 174 9.50 -23.04 12.13
CA PHE A 174 8.38 -23.71 12.78
C PHE A 174 7.17 -23.78 11.83
N PRO A 175 6.37 -24.85 11.84
CA PRO A 175 5.19 -24.95 11.00
C PRO A 175 4.17 -23.90 11.45
N SER A 176 4.20 -22.77 10.78
CA SER A 176 3.14 -21.77 10.85
C SER A 176 1.99 -22.27 9.97
N MET A 177 0.84 -22.55 10.56
CA MET A 177 -0.42 -22.64 9.83
C MET A 177 -0.73 -21.26 9.26
N SER A 178 -0.12 -20.95 8.13
CA SER A 178 -0.37 -19.74 7.37
C SER A 178 -1.25 -20.09 6.19
N ILE A 179 -2.46 -19.57 6.22
CA ILE A 179 -3.16 -19.21 4.99
C ILE A 179 -2.14 -18.38 4.20
N THR A 180 -1.64 -18.92 3.11
CA THR A 180 -0.63 -18.30 2.24
C THR A 180 -1.23 -17.07 1.55
N ALA A 181 -1.35 -15.98 2.28
CA ALA A 181 -1.53 -14.68 1.68
C ALA A 181 -0.19 -14.29 1.02
N VAL A 182 -0.15 -14.32 -0.30
CA VAL A 182 0.98 -13.75 -1.06
C VAL A 182 1.22 -12.34 -0.54
N PRO A 183 2.42 -12.01 -0.04
CA PRO A 183 2.69 -10.70 0.52
C PRO A 183 2.45 -9.62 -0.55
N GLU A 184 1.74 -8.55 -0.17
CA GLU A 184 1.44 -7.45 -1.07
C GLU A 184 2.73 -6.84 -1.62
N PRO A 185 2.87 -6.70 -2.96
CA PRO A 185 4.03 -6.05 -3.56
C PRO A 185 4.23 -4.63 -3.00
N PRO A 186 5.47 -4.20 -2.76
CA PRO A 186 5.73 -2.89 -2.16
C PRO A 186 5.24 -1.73 -3.04
N GLU A 187 5.29 -1.84 -4.36
CA GLU A 187 4.75 -0.84 -5.29
C GLU A 187 3.21 -0.76 -5.20
N ARG A 188 2.53 -1.91 -5.09
CA ARG A 188 1.09 -1.97 -4.84
C ARG A 188 0.74 -1.25 -3.54
N ARG A 189 1.51 -1.45 -2.47
CA ARG A 189 1.31 -0.76 -1.20
C ARG A 189 1.43 0.75 -1.34
N VAL A 190 2.37 1.25 -2.16
CA VAL A 190 2.49 2.69 -2.46
C VAL A 190 1.22 3.21 -3.12
N MET A 191 0.75 2.55 -4.19
CA MET A 191 -0.45 2.97 -4.92
C MET A 191 -1.71 2.87 -4.06
N ARG A 192 -1.82 1.82 -3.24
CA ARG A 192 -2.90 1.67 -2.26
C ARG A 192 -2.88 2.80 -1.23
N THR A 193 -1.72 3.13 -0.67
CA THR A 193 -1.57 4.26 0.28
C THR A 193 -1.99 5.57 -0.37
N PHE A 194 -1.70 5.78 -1.65
CA PHE A 194 -2.16 6.95 -2.38
C PHE A 194 -3.69 6.99 -2.46
N ALA A 195 -4.33 5.89 -2.83
CA ALA A 195 -5.78 5.79 -2.92
C ALA A 195 -6.46 5.93 -1.53
N GLU A 196 -5.92 5.28 -0.50
CA GLU A 196 -6.40 5.38 0.88
C GLU A 196 -6.31 6.82 1.42
N ALA A 197 -5.22 7.52 1.12
CA ALA A 197 -5.04 8.92 1.53
C ALA A 197 -6.14 9.82 0.92
N LEU A 198 -6.43 9.69 -0.37
CA LEU A 198 -7.50 10.44 -1.03
C LEU A 198 -8.87 10.07 -0.50
N ALA A 199 -9.18 8.78 -0.41
CA ALA A 199 -10.48 8.30 0.08
C ALA A 199 -10.74 8.74 1.53
N THR A 200 -9.71 8.72 2.39
CA THR A 200 -9.85 9.17 3.77
C THR A 200 -10.04 10.69 3.86
N LEU A 201 -9.32 11.47 3.04
CA LEU A 201 -9.54 12.93 2.95
C LEU A 201 -10.96 13.24 2.50
N ASP A 202 -11.47 12.55 1.48
CA ASP A 202 -12.84 12.72 1.03
C ASP A 202 -13.82 12.43 2.17
N LYS A 203 -13.76 11.24 2.74
CA LYS A 203 -14.67 10.79 3.81
C LYS A 203 -14.66 11.68 5.05
N THR A 204 -13.49 12.19 5.46
CA THR A 204 -13.33 12.84 6.78
C THR A 204 -13.27 14.36 6.71
N VAL A 205 -12.93 14.93 5.55
CA VAL A 205 -12.72 16.37 5.36
C VAL A 205 -13.68 16.98 4.35
N VAL A 206 -13.98 16.26 3.25
CA VAL A 206 -14.83 16.78 2.16
C VAL A 206 -16.29 16.54 2.45
N GLN A 207 -16.70 15.28 2.62
CA GLN A 207 -18.12 14.90 2.80
C GLN A 207 -18.79 15.52 4.03
N PRO A 208 -18.13 15.68 5.21
CA PRO A 208 -18.79 16.27 6.37
C PRO A 208 -19.13 17.74 6.25
N GLU A 209 -18.62 18.48 5.25
CA GLU A 209 -18.83 19.92 4.98
C GLU A 209 -18.59 20.86 6.18
N ARG A 210 -17.92 20.37 7.20
CA ARG A 210 -17.56 21.11 8.42
C ARG A 210 -16.04 21.15 8.61
N GLU A 211 -15.57 22.08 9.44
CA GLU A 211 -14.15 22.12 9.77
C GLU A 211 -13.68 20.81 10.42
N PRO A 212 -12.63 20.19 9.88
CA PRO A 212 -12.12 18.92 10.40
C PRO A 212 -11.53 19.11 11.79
N ARG A 213 -11.96 18.27 12.73
CA ARG A 213 -11.45 18.26 14.11
C ARG A 213 -10.07 17.65 14.19
N ALA A 214 -9.41 17.89 15.33
CA ALA A 214 -8.05 17.43 15.59
C ALA A 214 -7.92 15.88 15.72
N ASP A 215 -8.99 15.18 16.06
CA ASP A 215 -9.07 13.73 16.14
C ASP A 215 -8.97 13.05 14.77
N VAL A 216 -9.51 13.70 13.73
CA VAL A 216 -9.41 13.26 12.33
C VAL A 216 -7.95 13.14 11.85
N ASP A 217 -7.04 13.98 12.39
CA ASP A 217 -5.64 13.97 11.95
C ASP A 217 -4.94 12.62 12.20
N VAL A 218 -5.35 11.86 13.21
CA VAL A 218 -4.78 10.52 13.48
C VAL A 218 -5.24 9.53 12.41
N GLU A 219 -6.52 9.57 12.03
CA GLU A 219 -7.07 8.73 10.95
C GLU A 219 -6.40 9.07 9.62
N LEU A 220 -6.25 10.34 9.31
CA LEU A 220 -5.55 10.81 8.11
C LEU A 220 -4.11 10.32 8.05
N VAL A 221 -3.34 10.45 9.13
CA VAL A 221 -1.94 9.99 9.15
C VAL A 221 -1.85 8.46 9.04
N ARG A 222 -2.79 7.72 9.63
CA ARG A 222 -2.86 6.25 9.47
C ARG A 222 -3.13 5.82 8.03
N ALA A 223 -3.94 6.57 7.31
CA ALA A 223 -4.19 6.37 5.89
C ALA A 223 -3.05 6.84 4.97
N GLY A 224 -1.93 7.30 5.54
CA GLY A 224 -0.77 7.77 4.77
C GLY A 224 -0.81 9.23 4.37
N VAL A 225 -1.79 10.01 4.84
CA VAL A 225 -1.86 11.45 4.57
C VAL A 225 -0.75 12.20 5.31
N SER A 226 0.01 13.00 4.58
CA SER A 226 1.05 13.88 5.13
C SER A 226 0.81 15.34 4.72
N HIS A 227 1.48 16.28 5.41
CA HIS A 227 1.44 17.69 5.02
C HIS A 227 1.79 17.88 3.55
N GLN A 228 2.82 17.21 3.03
CA GLN A 228 3.25 17.31 1.65
C GLN A 228 2.18 16.83 0.67
N PHE A 229 1.52 15.72 1.00
CA PHE A 229 0.42 15.18 0.21
C PHE A 229 -0.74 16.17 0.10
N VAL A 230 -1.21 16.66 1.26
CA VAL A 230 -2.35 17.58 1.33
C VAL A 230 -2.02 18.93 0.69
N SER A 231 -0.79 19.44 0.87
CA SER A 231 -0.37 20.69 0.24
C SER A 231 -0.27 20.57 -1.28
N ALA A 232 0.12 19.41 -1.80
CA ALA A 232 0.13 19.16 -3.24
C ALA A 232 -1.29 19.11 -3.81
N LEU A 233 -2.22 18.42 -3.13
CA LEU A 233 -3.63 18.40 -3.51
C LEU A 233 -4.23 19.82 -3.49
N HIS A 234 -3.99 20.59 -2.41
CA HIS A 234 -4.46 21.96 -2.28
C HIS A 234 -3.98 22.85 -3.42
N ARG A 235 -2.73 22.71 -3.84
CA ARG A 235 -2.16 23.48 -4.99
C ARG A 235 -2.96 23.28 -6.28
N VAL A 236 -3.51 22.09 -6.53
CA VAL A 236 -4.38 21.84 -7.68
C VAL A 236 -5.72 22.52 -7.50
N LEU A 237 -6.31 22.41 -6.29
CA LEU A 237 -7.61 23.00 -5.96
C LEU A 237 -7.61 24.53 -5.88
N GLU A 238 -6.45 25.16 -5.74
CA GLU A 238 -6.31 26.64 -5.77
C GLU A 238 -6.27 27.24 -7.16
N GLN A 239 -6.22 26.41 -8.22
CA GLN A 239 -6.23 26.94 -9.58
C GLN A 239 -7.63 27.44 -9.95
N ASP A 240 -7.77 28.71 -10.32
CA ASP A 240 -9.05 29.35 -10.71
C ASP A 240 -9.77 28.61 -11.85
N SER A 241 -9.04 27.81 -12.59
CA SER A 241 -9.53 27.03 -13.72
C SER A 241 -9.84 25.59 -13.38
N VAL A 242 -9.88 25.22 -12.10
CA VAL A 242 -10.19 23.87 -11.62
C VAL A 242 -11.42 23.96 -10.70
N ASP A 243 -12.44 23.20 -10.98
CA ASP A 243 -13.65 23.10 -10.14
C ASP A 243 -13.61 21.80 -9.32
N GLU A 244 -12.90 20.78 -9.82
CA GLU A 244 -12.82 19.46 -9.20
C GLU A 244 -11.47 18.78 -9.50
N PHE A 245 -10.91 18.14 -8.49
CA PHE A 245 -9.86 17.14 -8.64
C PHE A 245 -10.47 15.75 -8.47
N SER A 246 -10.23 14.84 -9.41
CA SER A 246 -10.62 13.45 -9.27
C SER A 246 -9.47 12.49 -9.55
N ALA A 247 -9.53 11.33 -8.91
CA ALA A 247 -8.60 10.23 -9.10
C ALA A 247 -9.37 8.93 -9.29
N ALA A 248 -9.01 8.14 -10.28
CA ALA A 248 -9.52 6.79 -10.48
C ALA A 248 -8.36 5.80 -10.52
N PHE A 249 -8.52 4.66 -9.87
CA PHE A 249 -7.47 3.64 -9.75
C PHE A 249 -7.83 2.36 -10.49
N GLU A 250 -6.89 1.89 -11.30
CA GLU A 250 -6.97 0.62 -12.00
C GLU A 250 -5.91 -0.31 -11.41
N TRP A 251 -6.34 -1.46 -10.89
CA TRP A 251 -5.49 -2.40 -10.16
C TRP A 251 -5.13 -3.58 -11.03
N SER A 252 -3.85 -3.87 -11.17
CA SER A 252 -3.40 -5.07 -11.88
C SER A 252 -3.74 -6.33 -11.09
N PRO A 253 -4.41 -7.33 -11.70
CA PRO A 253 -4.67 -8.61 -11.03
C PRO A 253 -3.38 -9.31 -10.59
N LEU A 254 -2.28 -9.08 -11.29
CA LEU A 254 -0.96 -9.68 -11.00
C LEU A 254 -0.31 -9.16 -9.70
N GLY A 255 -0.80 -8.04 -9.17
CA GLY A 255 -0.37 -7.52 -7.86
C GLY A 255 -1.21 -8.03 -6.69
N GLY A 256 -2.12 -8.98 -6.93
CA GLY A 256 -3.08 -9.48 -5.96
C GLY A 256 -4.47 -8.85 -6.13
N PRO A 257 -5.43 -9.17 -5.25
CA PRO A 257 -6.79 -8.66 -5.35
C PRO A 257 -6.83 -7.13 -5.24
N ALA A 258 -7.75 -6.52 -6.01
CA ALA A 258 -7.97 -5.08 -5.95
C ALA A 258 -8.39 -4.66 -4.53
N PRO A 259 -7.83 -3.58 -3.97
CA PRO A 259 -8.25 -3.06 -2.68
C PRO A 259 -9.72 -2.62 -2.70
N LYS A 260 -10.51 -3.11 -1.74
CA LYS A 260 -11.95 -2.83 -1.67
C LYS A 260 -12.21 -1.35 -1.39
N GLY A 261 -13.14 -0.75 -2.14
CA GLY A 261 -13.58 0.64 -1.94
C GLY A 261 -12.56 1.70 -2.40
N LEU A 262 -11.51 1.32 -3.13
CA LEU A 262 -10.46 2.23 -3.61
C LEU A 262 -10.43 2.29 -5.15
N SER A 263 -11.59 2.46 -5.78
CA SER A 263 -11.71 2.60 -7.24
C SER A 263 -11.58 4.06 -7.71
N GLY A 264 -11.94 5.02 -6.86
CA GLY A 264 -11.87 6.42 -7.23
C GLY A 264 -12.39 7.37 -6.14
N THR A 265 -12.04 8.64 -6.29
CA THR A 265 -12.41 9.73 -5.36
C THR A 265 -12.53 11.03 -6.15
N SER A 266 -13.49 11.88 -5.80
CA SER A 266 -13.66 13.22 -6.34
C SER A 266 -13.66 14.25 -5.20
N ILE A 267 -12.89 15.32 -5.38
CA ILE A 267 -12.70 16.39 -4.39
C ILE A 267 -12.99 17.74 -5.06
N PRO A 268 -14.11 18.38 -4.73
CA PRO A 268 -14.46 19.68 -5.29
C PRO A 268 -13.63 20.82 -4.68
N THR A 269 -13.43 21.89 -5.43
CA THR A 269 -12.69 23.07 -4.96
C THR A 269 -13.36 23.78 -3.78
N THR A 270 -14.65 23.57 -3.56
CA THR A 270 -15.36 24.05 -2.35
C THR A 270 -14.75 23.52 -1.06
N ALA A 271 -14.03 22.39 -1.13
CA ALA A 271 -13.28 21.81 0.00
C ALA A 271 -11.88 22.42 0.19
N SER A 272 -11.39 23.28 -0.72
CA SER A 272 -10.02 23.80 -0.73
C SER A 272 -9.59 24.40 0.61
N LYS A 273 -10.43 25.25 1.23
CA LYS A 273 -10.14 25.86 2.54
C LYS A 273 -10.00 24.82 3.65
N ARG A 274 -10.84 23.76 3.66
CA ARG A 274 -10.75 22.67 4.64
C ARG A 274 -9.50 21.83 4.45
N ILE A 275 -9.12 21.56 3.20
CA ILE A 275 -7.88 20.86 2.82
C ILE A 275 -6.67 21.71 3.28
N GLU A 276 -6.67 23.01 3.05
CA GLU A 276 -5.60 23.92 3.53
C GLU A 276 -5.47 23.90 5.05
N ALA A 277 -6.60 23.94 5.78
CA ALA A 277 -6.60 23.86 7.24
C ALA A 277 -5.95 22.57 7.76
N VAL A 278 -6.22 21.42 7.10
CA VAL A 278 -5.57 20.14 7.40
C VAL A 278 -4.06 20.25 7.13
N ALA A 279 -3.64 20.80 5.99
CA ALA A 279 -2.22 20.97 5.67
C ALA A 279 -1.50 21.80 6.74
N LYS A 280 -2.07 22.93 7.17
CA LYS A 280 -1.53 23.79 8.24
C LYS A 280 -1.40 23.02 9.56
N ARG A 281 -2.41 22.23 9.96
CA ARG A 281 -2.37 21.44 11.18
C ARG A 281 -1.30 20.35 11.14
N LEU A 282 -1.22 19.60 10.03
CA LEU A 282 -0.20 18.55 9.87
C LEU A 282 1.23 19.11 9.87
N LYS A 283 1.42 20.35 9.40
CA LYS A 283 2.72 21.07 9.44
C LYS A 283 3.09 21.48 10.86
N SER A 284 2.15 22.01 11.63
CA SER A 284 2.38 22.60 12.95
C SER A 284 2.51 21.57 14.06
N ARG A 285 1.97 20.36 13.87
CA ARG A 285 2.06 19.31 14.87
C ARG A 285 3.47 18.74 14.94
N LYS A 286 4.01 18.71 16.16
CA LYS A 286 4.86 17.56 16.57
C LYS A 286 4.02 16.32 16.22
N ALA A 287 4.45 15.55 15.20
CA ALA A 287 3.66 14.47 14.61
C ALA A 287 2.83 13.75 15.66
N PRO A 288 1.51 13.51 15.46
CA PRO A 288 0.82 12.58 16.32
C PRO A 288 1.64 11.30 16.24
N ARG A 289 2.34 10.98 17.31
CA ARG A 289 3.17 9.80 17.37
C ARG A 289 2.18 8.66 17.42
N VAL A 290 1.98 8.01 16.29
CA VAL A 290 1.09 6.86 16.14
C VAL A 290 1.60 5.80 17.11
N GLU A 291 0.73 5.18 17.88
CA GLU A 291 1.07 3.98 18.63
C GLU A 291 1.40 2.90 17.62
N GLU A 292 2.61 2.38 17.72
CA GLU A 292 3.09 1.30 16.87
C GLU A 292 3.05 0.01 17.70
N GLN A 293 2.71 -1.09 17.03
CA GLN A 293 2.74 -2.42 17.65
C GLN A 293 4.05 -3.12 17.25
N PHE A 294 4.79 -3.56 18.22
CA PHE A 294 6.03 -4.30 18.05
C PHE A 294 5.87 -5.69 18.63
N VAL A 295 6.29 -6.70 17.90
CA VAL A 295 6.23 -8.10 18.33
C VAL A 295 7.62 -8.70 18.29
N GLY A 296 8.03 -9.33 19.37
CA GLY A 296 9.34 -9.97 19.42
C GLY A 296 9.68 -10.62 20.76
N PRO A 297 10.82 -11.32 20.83
CA PRO A 297 11.31 -11.93 22.06
C PRO A 297 11.93 -10.89 22.99
N ILE A 298 11.82 -11.11 24.31
CA ILE A 298 12.52 -10.33 25.32
C ILE A 298 14.02 -10.68 25.25
N ARG A 299 14.87 -9.66 25.21
CA ARG A 299 16.35 -9.79 25.22
C ARG A 299 17.03 -9.30 26.48
N GLY A 300 16.34 -8.50 27.28
CA GLY A 300 16.86 -8.01 28.55
C GLY A 300 15.74 -7.57 29.45
N VAL A 301 15.91 -7.83 30.74
CA VAL A 301 15.05 -7.31 31.82
C VAL A 301 15.99 -6.75 32.86
N GLU A 302 15.88 -5.46 33.15
CA GLU A 302 16.75 -4.73 34.06
C GLU A 302 15.89 -4.06 35.14
N ARG A 303 16.31 -4.14 36.38
CA ARG A 303 15.72 -3.37 37.47
C ARG A 303 16.54 -2.09 37.71
N ASP A 304 15.89 -0.96 37.75
CA ASP A 304 16.56 0.30 38.11
C ASP A 304 16.82 0.31 39.62
N HIS A 305 18.06 0.57 40.03
CA HIS A 305 18.45 0.56 41.44
C HIS A 305 17.91 1.76 42.22
N ASP A 306 17.65 2.87 41.53
CA ASP A 306 17.25 4.14 42.13
C ASP A 306 15.77 4.50 41.93
N ALA A 307 15.00 3.67 41.21
CA ALA A 307 13.59 3.90 40.92
C ALA A 307 12.75 2.63 41.11
N ASP A 308 11.49 2.80 41.53
CA ASP A 308 10.50 1.72 41.60
C ASP A 308 10.03 1.24 40.23
N THR A 309 10.91 1.25 39.24
CA THR A 309 10.61 0.85 37.86
C THR A 309 11.71 -0.07 37.33
N GLY A 310 11.35 -0.84 36.30
CA GLY A 310 12.31 -1.65 35.55
C GLY A 310 12.25 -1.32 34.05
N ARG A 311 13.19 -1.90 33.30
CA ARG A 311 13.27 -1.78 31.87
C ARG A 311 13.25 -3.15 31.21
N VAL A 312 12.36 -3.34 30.25
CA VAL A 312 12.29 -4.54 29.40
C VAL A 312 12.72 -4.19 27.98
N SER A 313 13.67 -4.93 27.44
CA SER A 313 14.18 -4.76 26.08
C SER A 313 13.69 -5.89 25.19
N VAL A 314 12.99 -5.55 24.11
CA VAL A 314 12.41 -6.47 23.14
C VAL A 314 13.09 -6.30 21.79
N GLU A 315 13.51 -7.39 21.18
CA GLU A 315 14.08 -7.38 19.83
C GLU A 315 12.99 -7.53 18.78
N VAL A 316 12.90 -6.58 17.88
CA VAL A 316 11.81 -6.51 16.88
C VAL A 316 12.33 -6.21 15.48
N ALA A 317 11.62 -6.69 14.47
CA ALA A 317 11.84 -6.26 13.10
C ALA A 317 11.09 -4.94 12.88
N HIS A 318 11.82 -3.86 12.70
CA HIS A 318 11.26 -2.55 12.42
C HIS A 318 11.88 -1.96 11.16
N ARG A 319 11.04 -1.64 10.15
CA ARG A 319 11.47 -1.05 8.87
C ARG A 319 12.56 -1.84 8.14
N GLY A 320 12.45 -3.17 8.17
CA GLY A 320 13.41 -4.07 7.51
C GLY A 320 14.76 -4.23 8.23
N ARG A 321 14.87 -3.77 9.48
CA ARG A 321 16.06 -3.95 10.31
C ARG A 321 15.67 -4.49 11.68
N THR A 322 16.51 -5.34 12.23
CA THR A 322 16.38 -5.76 13.64
C THR A 322 16.78 -4.58 14.53
N THR A 323 15.88 -4.18 15.41
CA THR A 323 16.12 -3.09 16.37
C THR A 323 15.64 -3.49 17.76
N ARG A 324 16.06 -2.72 18.78
CA ARG A 324 15.64 -2.94 20.17
C ARG A 324 14.60 -1.90 20.53
N VAL A 325 13.49 -2.36 21.15
CA VAL A 325 12.48 -1.50 21.77
C VAL A 325 12.58 -1.68 23.28
N SER A 326 12.86 -0.61 24.01
CA SER A 326 12.91 -0.60 25.48
C SER A 326 11.61 -0.03 26.05
N VAL A 327 11.04 -0.73 27.02
CA VAL A 327 9.79 -0.35 27.71
C VAL A 327 10.09 -0.19 29.19
N ASN A 328 9.71 0.94 29.77
CA ASN A 328 9.72 1.09 31.21
C ASN A 328 8.48 0.42 31.81
N VAL A 329 8.67 -0.35 32.85
CA VAL A 329 7.61 -1.16 33.48
C VAL A 329 7.57 -0.97 34.99
N SER A 330 6.38 -1.08 35.56
CA SER A 330 6.16 -1.12 37.01
C SER A 330 6.76 -2.39 37.64
N PRO A 331 6.98 -2.46 38.95
CA PRO A 331 7.49 -3.64 39.60
C PRO A 331 6.67 -4.90 39.36
N ALA A 332 5.34 -4.77 39.29
CA ALA A 332 4.45 -5.90 39.03
C ALA A 332 4.66 -6.50 37.63
N VAL A 333 4.73 -5.64 36.60
CA VAL A 333 4.96 -6.07 35.23
C VAL A 333 6.42 -6.54 35.04
N LEU A 334 7.36 -6.01 35.80
CA LEU A 334 8.75 -6.45 35.78
C LEU A 334 8.89 -7.91 36.21
N ASP A 335 8.21 -8.30 37.30
CA ASP A 335 8.25 -9.68 37.77
C ASP A 335 7.60 -10.65 36.77
N GLU A 336 6.51 -10.25 36.14
CA GLU A 336 5.91 -11.01 35.03
C GLU A 336 6.84 -11.09 33.83
N ALA A 337 7.51 -10.01 33.46
CA ALA A 337 8.46 -9.96 32.34
C ALA A 337 9.66 -10.90 32.56
N TRP A 338 10.13 -11.04 33.80
CA TRP A 338 11.13 -12.04 34.17
C TRP A 338 10.64 -13.47 33.90
N GLN A 339 9.37 -13.74 34.23
CA GLN A 339 8.77 -15.05 33.96
C GLN A 339 8.63 -15.27 32.45
N TRP A 340 8.12 -14.27 31.67
CA TRP A 340 7.99 -14.38 30.22
C TRP A 340 9.37 -14.58 29.54
N ALA A 341 10.40 -13.92 30.02
CA ALA A 341 11.77 -14.09 29.50
C ALA A 341 12.31 -15.52 29.74
N ARG A 342 12.08 -16.09 30.93
CA ARG A 342 12.45 -17.49 31.26
C ARG A 342 11.71 -18.48 30.41
N GLU A 343 10.43 -18.25 30.17
CA GLU A 343 9.55 -19.08 29.34
C GLU A 343 9.75 -18.86 27.85
N ARG A 344 10.66 -17.95 27.46
CA ARG A 344 10.94 -17.53 26.07
C ARG A 344 9.69 -17.10 25.30
N LYS A 345 8.72 -16.48 25.98
CA LYS A 345 7.50 -15.98 25.36
C LYS A 345 7.80 -14.81 24.43
N THR A 346 7.10 -14.79 23.30
CA THR A 346 7.01 -13.61 22.45
C THR A 346 6.08 -12.61 23.09
N VAL A 347 6.46 -11.33 23.06
CA VAL A 347 5.67 -10.25 23.64
C VAL A 347 5.27 -9.23 22.61
N VAL A 348 4.21 -8.50 22.90
CA VAL A 348 3.68 -7.40 22.09
C VAL A 348 3.88 -6.11 22.88
N VAL A 349 4.50 -5.13 22.26
CA VAL A 349 4.65 -3.77 22.79
C VAL A 349 3.75 -2.83 21.99
N ASN A 350 2.74 -2.26 22.65
CA ASN A 350 1.82 -1.28 22.07
C ASN A 350 2.13 0.10 22.64
N SER A 351 2.94 0.89 21.96
CA SER A 351 3.33 2.22 22.43
C SER A 351 3.80 3.13 21.31
N ARG A 352 3.77 4.41 21.59
CA ARG A 352 4.57 5.38 20.85
C ARG A 352 6.03 5.15 21.21
N VAL A 353 6.91 5.26 20.24
CA VAL A 353 8.35 5.12 20.48
C VAL A 353 9.11 6.40 20.18
N GLN A 354 10.17 6.62 20.93
CA GLN A 354 11.16 7.69 20.70
C GLN A 354 12.49 7.03 20.34
N SER A 355 13.14 7.53 19.28
CA SER A 355 14.49 7.08 18.93
C SER A 355 15.50 7.71 19.88
N GLN A 356 16.31 6.89 20.52
CA GLN A 356 17.47 7.27 21.33
C GLN A 356 18.73 6.61 20.75
N ARG A 357 19.90 6.88 21.35
CA ARG A 357 21.19 6.37 20.86
C ARG A 357 21.29 4.84 20.93
N ASP A 358 20.60 4.22 21.87
CA ASP A 358 20.60 2.79 22.19
C ASP A 358 19.39 2.01 21.59
N GLY A 359 18.50 2.69 20.85
CA GLY A 359 17.36 2.06 20.20
C GLY A 359 16.07 2.89 20.26
N LEU A 360 14.94 2.19 20.20
CA LEU A 360 13.62 2.79 20.36
C LEU A 360 13.16 2.66 21.81
N HIS A 361 12.60 3.72 22.38
CA HIS A 361 12.06 3.72 23.72
C HIS A 361 10.55 3.95 23.68
N ALA A 362 9.79 3.04 24.29
CA ALA A 362 8.35 3.18 24.49
C ALA A 362 8.05 4.35 25.44
N VAL A 363 7.06 5.16 25.06
CA VAL A 363 6.67 6.34 25.87
C VAL A 363 5.72 5.94 26.99
N SER A 364 4.88 4.91 26.76
CA SER A 364 3.88 4.47 27.72
C SER A 364 4.50 3.46 28.69
N LEU A 365 4.22 3.66 29.99
CA LEU A 365 4.57 2.69 31.03
C LEU A 365 3.74 1.41 30.81
N ASP A 366 4.31 0.25 31.14
CA ASP A 366 3.66 -1.05 31.09
C ASP A 366 3.04 -1.44 29.71
N ALA A 367 3.56 -0.84 28.65
CA ALA A 367 3.05 -1.05 27.29
C ALA A 367 3.48 -2.39 26.66
N ILE A 368 3.59 -3.44 27.49
CA ILE A 368 4.07 -4.77 27.07
C ILE A 368 3.14 -5.85 27.61
N THR A 369 2.78 -6.80 26.75
CA THR A 369 1.94 -7.96 27.10
C THR A 369 2.46 -9.21 26.41
N PRO A 370 2.27 -10.42 26.97
CA PRO A 370 2.61 -11.65 26.27
C PRO A 370 1.69 -11.85 25.06
N LEU A 371 2.24 -12.34 23.95
CA LEU A 371 1.46 -12.74 22.80
C LEU A 371 0.68 -14.02 23.19
N MET A 372 -0.64 -13.90 23.42
CA MET A 372 -1.49 -15.05 23.61
C MET A 372 -1.79 -15.64 22.23
N LEU A 373 -1.23 -16.82 21.95
CA LEU A 373 -1.71 -17.66 20.87
C LEU A 373 -2.93 -18.41 21.43
N ASP A 374 -4.14 -18.06 20.97
CA ASP A 374 -5.34 -18.85 21.24
C ASP A 374 -5.18 -20.24 20.60
N VAL A 375 -4.56 -21.15 21.33
CA VAL A 375 -4.63 -22.58 21.02
C VAL A 375 -5.98 -23.07 21.50
N LYS A 376 -6.98 -23.15 20.62
CA LYS A 376 -8.19 -23.95 20.92
C LYS A 376 -7.71 -25.38 21.14
N PRO A 377 -7.99 -25.99 22.30
CA PRO A 377 -7.75 -27.43 22.46
C PRO A 377 -8.68 -28.18 21.52
N SER A 378 -8.10 -29.16 20.84
CA SER A 378 -8.78 -30.16 19.97
C SER A 378 -9.78 -31.01 20.76
#